data_b728b32bd572abd1b489a0d84f9f2fb2
#
_entry.id   b728b32bd572abd1b489a0d84f9f2fb2
#
_cell.length_a   1.000
_cell.length_b   1.000
_cell.length_c   1.000
_cell.angle_alpha   90.00
_cell.angle_beta   90.00
_cell.angle_gamma   90.00
#
_symmetry.space_group_name_H-M   'P 1'
#
loop_
_entity.id
_entity.type
_entity.pdbx_description
1 polymer ?
#
loop_
_entity_poly.entity_id
_entity_poly.type
_entity_poly.pdbx_seq_one_letter_code
_entity_poly.pdbx_strand_id
1 'polypeptide(L)'
;MKNNDLRTLTRLALLVAIELVMKAIGLGSVPVGPLYMSFLTLPIAVGAITMGPAAGAILGGVFGAVSFYDAVTGASAMTGALFQVSPVNTFILCVGMRVLMGVCVGLIFNAIKGLDKPGTWSYLASAMCAPALNTLFFMGYIVLAFYLSLIHISEPT
;
A
#
# COMPACT_ATOMS: atom_id res chain seq x y z
N MET A 1 -5.64 22.41 19.80
CA MET A 1 -4.82 21.27 19.34
C MET A 1 -3.61 21.15 20.26
N LYS A 2 -3.39 19.98 20.83
CA LYS A 2 -2.20 19.73 21.65
C LYS A 2 -0.94 19.74 20.75
N ASN A 3 0.19 20.23 21.27
CA ASN A 3 1.46 20.28 20.51
C ASN A 3 1.86 18.93 19.89
N ASN A 4 1.44 17.82 20.46
CA ASN A 4 1.67 16.49 19.91
C ASN A 4 0.88 16.20 18.63
N ASP A 5 -0.34 16.73 18.52
CA ASP A 5 -1.19 16.54 17.35
C ASP A 5 -0.62 17.30 16.13
N LEU A 6 -0.09 18.50 16.36
CA LEU A 6 0.59 19.30 15.34
C LEU A 6 1.86 18.61 14.83
N ARG A 7 2.65 18.04 15.72
CA ARG A 7 3.87 17.30 15.33
C ARG A 7 3.54 16.06 14.51
N THR A 8 2.52 15.33 14.90
CA THR A 8 2.06 14.15 14.16
C THR A 8 1.52 14.54 12.79
N LEU A 9 0.72 15.59 12.71
CA LEU A 9 0.19 16.10 11.45
C LEU A 9 1.29 16.57 10.50
N THR A 10 2.29 17.29 11.02
CA THR A 10 3.44 17.75 10.22
C THR A 10 4.26 16.60 9.68
N ARG A 11 4.53 15.58 10.50
CA ARG A 11 5.26 14.37 10.07
C ARG A 11 4.47 13.60 9.01
N LEU A 12 3.17 13.46 9.20
CA LEU A 12 2.30 12.80 8.24
C LEU A 12 2.27 13.54 6.91
N ALA A 13 2.13 14.87 6.93
CA ALA A 13 2.15 15.71 5.75
C ALA A 13 3.50 15.61 5.00
N LEU A 14 4.61 15.56 5.74
CA LEU A 14 5.94 15.39 5.16
C LEU A 14 6.07 14.04 4.44
N LEU A 15 5.61 12.95 5.07
CA LEU A 15 5.64 11.62 4.46
C LEU A 15 4.74 11.52 3.21
N VAL A 16 3.56 12.14 3.24
CA VAL A 16 2.69 12.24 2.06
C VAL A 16 3.39 13.02 0.95
N ALA A 17 4.05 14.13 1.27
CA ALA A 17 4.81 14.91 0.29
C ALA A 17 5.96 14.09 -0.33
N ILE A 18 6.70 13.34 0.48
CA ILE A 18 7.77 12.44 0.01
C ILE A 18 7.18 11.38 -0.93
N GLU A 19 6.06 10.79 -0.56
CA GLU A 19 5.37 9.78 -1.36
C GLU A 19 4.97 10.32 -2.75
N LEU A 20 4.39 11.51 -2.79
CA LEU A 20 4.02 12.18 -4.04
C LEU A 20 5.23 12.56 -4.89
N VAL A 21 6.30 13.05 -4.27
CA VAL A 21 7.57 13.37 -4.96
C VAL A 21 8.21 12.11 -5.52
N MET A 22 8.30 11.04 -4.74
CA MET A 22 8.84 9.76 -5.21
C MET A 22 8.03 9.23 -6.41
N LYS A 23 6.73 9.40 -6.40
CA LYS A 23 5.88 9.07 -7.54
C LYS A 23 6.19 9.93 -8.75
N ALA A 24 6.31 11.25 -8.58
CA ALA A 24 6.60 12.21 -9.67
C ALA A 24 7.96 11.96 -10.34
N ILE A 25 8.96 11.51 -9.57
CA ILE A 25 10.30 11.16 -10.09
C ILE A 25 10.31 9.81 -10.80
N GLY A 26 9.23 9.02 -10.73
CA GLY A 26 9.16 7.68 -11.31
C GLY A 26 9.71 6.55 -10.42
N LEU A 27 10.13 6.86 -9.19
CA LEU A 27 10.52 5.85 -8.19
C LEU A 27 9.32 5.06 -7.64
N GLY A 28 8.11 5.44 -8.01
CA GLY A 28 6.88 4.77 -7.57
C GLY A 28 6.74 3.34 -8.05
N SER A 29 7.33 3.00 -9.19
CA SER A 29 7.32 1.64 -9.73
C SER A 29 8.56 1.44 -10.61
N VAL A 30 9.58 0.84 -10.04
CA VAL A 30 10.81 0.49 -10.77
C VAL A 30 10.64 -0.92 -11.32
N PRO A 31 10.75 -1.12 -12.65
CA PRO A 31 10.69 -2.45 -13.23
C PRO A 31 11.95 -3.22 -12.85
N VAL A 32 11.79 -4.32 -12.13
CA VAL A 32 12.86 -5.26 -11.80
C VAL A 32 12.51 -6.62 -12.43
N GLY A 33 12.87 -6.77 -13.69
CA GLY A 33 12.47 -7.95 -14.48
C GLY A 33 10.96 -7.96 -14.75
N PRO A 34 10.27 -9.09 -14.52
CA PRO A 34 8.82 -9.19 -14.73
C PRO A 34 7.99 -8.57 -13.59
N LEU A 35 8.65 -8.11 -12.51
CA LEU A 35 8.02 -7.55 -11.32
C LEU A 35 8.31 -6.06 -11.19
N TYR A 36 7.32 -5.31 -10.70
CA TYR A 36 7.49 -3.91 -10.34
C TYR A 36 7.74 -3.80 -8.84
N MET A 37 8.91 -3.30 -8.46
CA MET A 37 9.18 -2.92 -7.07
C MET A 37 8.65 -1.51 -6.79
N SER A 38 7.77 -1.40 -5.81
CA SER A 38 7.21 -0.12 -5.40
C SER A 38 7.93 0.40 -4.17
N PHE A 39 8.75 1.43 -4.33
CA PHE A 39 9.43 2.10 -3.22
C PHE A 39 8.48 2.97 -2.39
N LEU A 40 7.25 3.21 -2.87
CA LEU A 40 6.21 3.94 -2.12
C LEU A 40 5.77 3.24 -0.83
N THR A 41 6.08 1.96 -0.68
CA THR A 41 5.84 1.22 0.57
C THR A 41 6.76 1.66 1.72
N LEU A 42 7.91 2.28 1.42
CA LEU A 42 8.85 2.77 2.45
C LEU A 42 8.27 3.91 3.30
N PRO A 43 7.73 5.01 2.73
CA PRO A 43 7.07 6.05 3.53
C PRO A 43 5.91 5.51 4.36
N ILE A 44 5.14 4.56 3.82
CA ILE A 44 4.03 3.92 4.53
C ILE A 44 4.54 3.13 5.74
N ALA A 45 5.60 2.33 5.55
CA ALA A 45 6.22 1.57 6.64
C ALA A 45 6.76 2.51 7.73
N VAL A 46 7.49 3.56 7.35
CA VAL A 46 8.02 4.57 8.28
C VAL A 46 6.88 5.24 9.05
N GLY A 47 5.82 5.64 8.39
CA GLY A 47 4.64 6.23 9.02
C GLY A 47 3.93 5.29 9.99
N ALA A 48 3.72 4.04 9.58
CA ALA A 48 3.11 3.01 10.41
C ALA A 48 3.94 2.68 11.66
N ILE A 49 5.26 2.65 11.52
CA ILE A 49 6.20 2.36 12.62
C ILE A 49 6.30 3.53 13.59
N THR A 50 6.39 4.76 13.09
CA THR A 50 6.66 5.96 13.92
C THR A 50 5.41 6.55 14.57
N MET A 51 4.27 6.49 13.86
CA MET A 51 3.01 7.13 14.26
C MET A 51 1.86 6.14 14.50
N GLY A 52 2.08 4.85 14.25
CA GLY A 52 1.12 3.79 14.49
C GLY A 52 0.28 3.39 13.25
N PRO A 53 -0.60 2.39 13.41
CA PRO A 53 -1.37 1.81 12.31
C PRO A 53 -2.33 2.80 11.63
N ALA A 54 -2.82 3.81 12.34
CA ALA A 54 -3.68 4.84 11.77
C ALA A 54 -2.94 5.69 10.73
N ALA A 55 -1.69 6.07 10.99
CA ALA A 55 -0.86 6.79 10.03
C ALA A 55 -0.51 5.91 8.81
N GLY A 56 -0.23 4.63 9.04
CA GLY A 56 -0.05 3.64 7.97
C GLY A 56 -1.28 3.52 7.07
N ALA A 57 -2.48 3.55 7.65
CA ALA A 57 -3.74 3.53 6.91
C ALA A 57 -3.91 4.78 6.02
N ILE A 58 -3.61 5.96 6.55
CA ILE A 58 -3.71 7.22 5.81
C ILE A 58 -2.71 7.25 4.63
N LEU A 59 -1.45 6.90 4.88
CA LEU A 59 -0.43 6.84 3.84
C LEU A 59 -0.74 5.76 2.80
N GLY A 60 -1.19 4.59 3.24
CA GLY A 60 -1.68 3.54 2.35
C GLY A 60 -2.87 3.99 1.49
N GLY A 61 -3.77 4.80 2.07
CA GLY A 61 -4.89 5.42 1.35
C GLY A 61 -4.43 6.41 0.29
N VAL A 62 -3.46 7.27 0.60
CA VAL A 62 -2.84 8.20 -0.36
C VAL A 62 -2.19 7.44 -1.50
N PHE A 63 -1.38 6.43 -1.19
CA PHE A 63 -0.76 5.57 -2.19
C PHE A 63 -1.82 4.86 -3.06
N GLY A 64 -2.89 4.38 -2.43
CA GLY A 64 -4.02 3.77 -3.12
C GLY A 64 -4.71 4.72 -4.08
N ALA A 65 -4.96 5.95 -3.67
CA ALA A 65 -5.57 7.00 -4.50
C ALA A 65 -4.69 7.34 -5.71
N VAL A 66 -3.39 7.49 -5.51
CA VAL A 66 -2.42 7.70 -6.59
C VAL A 66 -2.41 6.54 -7.58
N SER A 67 -2.44 5.31 -7.08
CA SER A 67 -2.50 4.12 -7.94
C SER A 67 -3.82 3.97 -8.69
N PHE A 68 -4.91 4.37 -8.08
CA PHE A 68 -6.20 4.42 -8.75
C PHE A 68 -6.22 5.48 -9.87
N TYR A 69 -5.63 6.65 -9.61
CA TYR A 69 -5.44 7.67 -10.63
C TYR A 69 -4.63 7.15 -11.83
N ASP A 70 -3.55 6.39 -11.57
CA ASP A 70 -2.75 5.74 -12.63
C ASP A 70 -3.57 4.71 -13.41
N ALA A 71 -4.47 4.00 -12.75
CA ALA A 71 -5.37 3.04 -13.41
C ALA A 71 -6.36 3.74 -14.35
N VAL A 72 -6.94 4.86 -13.91
CA VAL A 72 -7.89 5.67 -14.70
C VAL A 72 -7.20 6.31 -15.91
N THR A 73 -5.99 6.83 -15.73
CA THR A 73 -5.21 7.49 -16.80
C THR A 73 -4.50 6.51 -17.72
N GLY A 74 -4.47 5.22 -17.37
CA GLY A 74 -3.75 4.19 -18.14
C GLY A 74 -2.22 4.25 -17.99
N ALA A 75 -1.71 5.02 -17.02
CA ALA A 75 -0.28 5.14 -16.75
C ALA A 75 0.35 3.81 -16.28
N SER A 76 -0.46 2.92 -15.70
CA SER A 76 -0.08 1.56 -15.34
C SER A 76 -0.83 0.56 -16.21
N ALA A 77 -0.11 -0.20 -17.04
CA ALA A 77 -0.71 -1.17 -17.95
C ALA A 77 -1.55 -2.23 -17.22
N MET A 78 -1.05 -2.72 -16.08
CA MET A 78 -1.71 -3.79 -15.32
C MET A 78 -2.99 -3.31 -14.64
N THR A 79 -2.91 -2.21 -13.89
CA THR A 79 -4.07 -1.65 -13.19
C THR A 79 -5.06 -0.99 -14.15
N GLY A 80 -4.58 -0.45 -15.27
CA GLY A 80 -5.40 0.07 -16.36
C GLY A 80 -6.24 -1.02 -17.03
N ALA A 81 -5.65 -2.19 -17.29
CA ALA A 81 -6.39 -3.34 -17.80
C ALA A 81 -7.47 -3.83 -16.84
N LEU A 82 -7.16 -3.89 -15.54
CA LEU A 82 -8.14 -4.23 -14.50
C LEU A 82 -9.27 -3.20 -14.40
N PHE A 83 -8.97 -1.92 -14.60
CA PHE A 83 -9.97 -0.85 -14.60
C PHE A 83 -10.96 -1.01 -15.76
N GLN A 84 -10.51 -1.46 -16.93
CA GLN A 84 -11.38 -1.73 -18.08
C GLN A 84 -12.36 -2.89 -17.82
N VAL A 85 -11.96 -3.87 -17.02
CA VAL A 85 -12.80 -5.03 -16.67
C VAL A 85 -13.81 -4.67 -15.59
N SER A 86 -13.35 -4.03 -14.51
CA SER A 86 -14.23 -3.64 -13.40
C SER A 86 -13.61 -2.47 -12.61
N PRO A 87 -14.13 -1.25 -12.78
CA PRO A 87 -13.61 -0.08 -12.07
C PRO A 87 -13.78 -0.17 -10.54
N VAL A 88 -14.88 -0.80 -10.07
CA VAL A 88 -15.15 -0.97 -8.63
C VAL A 88 -14.13 -1.90 -7.98
N ASN A 89 -13.85 -3.04 -8.59
CA ASN A 89 -12.84 -3.98 -8.09
C ASN A 89 -11.44 -3.36 -8.11
N THR A 90 -11.13 -2.58 -9.12
CA THR A 90 -9.85 -1.85 -9.21
C THR A 90 -9.72 -0.81 -8.10
N PHE A 91 -10.79 -0.11 -7.78
CA PHE A 91 -10.79 0.84 -6.65
C PHE A 91 -10.52 0.12 -5.32
N ILE A 92 -11.23 -0.97 -5.04
CA ILE A 92 -11.02 -1.78 -3.84
C ILE A 92 -9.59 -2.33 -3.79
N LEU A 93 -9.07 -2.81 -4.92
CA LEU A 93 -7.70 -3.31 -5.02
C LEU A 93 -6.68 -2.20 -4.72
N CYS A 94 -6.80 -1.06 -5.37
CA CYS A 94 -5.83 0.03 -5.25
C CYS A 94 -5.86 0.71 -3.88
N VAL A 95 -7.03 0.99 -3.35
CA VAL A 95 -7.18 1.73 -2.08
C VAL A 95 -7.30 0.78 -0.91
N GLY A 96 -8.23 -0.17 -0.95
CA GLY A 96 -8.55 -1.05 0.17
C GLY A 96 -7.37 -1.91 0.60
N MET A 97 -6.70 -2.57 -0.35
CA MET A 97 -5.57 -3.44 -0.02
C MET A 97 -4.36 -2.68 0.50
N ARG A 98 -4.15 -1.44 0.05
CA ARG A 98 -3.05 -0.60 0.55
C ARG A 98 -3.31 -0.01 1.92
N VAL A 99 -4.54 0.40 2.20
CA VAL A 99 -4.95 0.79 3.56
C VAL A 99 -4.77 -0.39 4.52
N LEU A 100 -5.25 -1.57 4.12
CA LEU A 100 -5.10 -2.79 4.91
C LEU A 100 -3.63 -3.13 5.16
N MET A 101 -2.77 -3.03 4.14
CA MET A 101 -1.33 -3.22 4.28
C MET A 101 -0.73 -2.25 5.31
N GLY A 102 -1.04 -0.96 5.21
CA GLY A 102 -0.54 0.05 6.14
C GLY A 102 -0.95 -0.21 7.59
N VAL A 103 -2.20 -0.64 7.81
CA VAL A 103 -2.69 -1.07 9.13
C VAL A 103 -1.95 -2.31 9.61
N CYS A 104 -1.81 -3.34 8.77
CA CYS A 104 -1.13 -4.59 9.12
C CYS A 104 0.33 -4.35 9.50
N VAL A 105 1.07 -3.53 8.76
CA VAL A 105 2.46 -3.17 9.09
C VAL A 105 2.54 -2.53 10.48
N GLY A 106 1.66 -1.59 10.79
CA GLY A 106 1.59 -0.96 12.10
C GLY A 106 1.25 -1.94 13.23
N LEU A 107 0.32 -2.86 13.00
CA LEU A 107 -0.04 -3.90 13.97
C LEU A 107 1.09 -4.91 14.19
N ILE A 108 1.76 -5.35 13.13
CA ILE A 108 2.92 -6.24 13.19
C ILE A 108 4.04 -5.58 13.99
N PHE A 109 4.33 -4.31 13.73
CA PHE A 109 5.33 -3.57 14.48
C PHE A 109 4.98 -3.51 15.98
N ASN A 110 3.73 -3.20 16.32
CA ASN A 110 3.29 -3.15 17.72
C ASN A 110 3.39 -4.52 18.41
N ALA A 111 3.09 -5.60 17.70
CA ALA A 111 3.22 -6.95 18.22
C ALA A 111 4.69 -7.36 18.47
N ILE A 112 5.57 -7.08 17.50
CA ILE A 112 6.99 -7.44 17.60
C ILE A 112 7.71 -6.56 18.61
N LYS A 113 7.37 -5.27 18.70
CA LYS A 113 7.97 -4.34 19.67
C LYS A 113 7.78 -4.80 21.11
N GLY A 114 6.71 -5.53 21.40
CA GLY A 114 6.48 -6.13 22.72
C GLY A 114 7.43 -7.30 23.05
N LEU A 115 7.99 -7.95 22.04
CA LEU A 115 8.87 -9.11 22.19
C LEU A 115 10.36 -8.76 22.12
N ASP A 116 10.72 -7.63 21.49
CA ASP A 116 12.12 -7.27 21.21
C ASP A 116 12.53 -5.99 21.97
N LYS A 117 13.34 -6.18 23.00
CA LYS A 117 13.85 -5.09 23.84
C LYS A 117 14.85 -4.14 23.15
N PRO A 118 15.70 -4.54 22.19
CA PRO A 118 16.60 -3.61 21.50
C PRO A 118 15.94 -2.80 20.36
N GLY A 119 14.76 -3.19 19.89
CA GLY A 119 13.96 -2.42 18.92
C GLY A 119 14.45 -2.43 17.47
N THR A 120 15.70 -2.77 17.19
CA THR A 120 16.29 -2.71 15.84
C THR A 120 15.69 -3.76 14.90
N TRP A 121 15.49 -4.96 15.37
CA TRP A 121 14.91 -6.06 14.61
C TRP A 121 13.43 -5.81 14.27
N SER A 122 12.69 -5.18 15.19
CA SER A 122 11.29 -4.80 14.95
C SER A 122 11.14 -3.82 13.81
N TYR A 123 12.03 -2.84 13.71
CA TYR A 123 12.04 -1.87 12.60
C TYR A 123 12.35 -2.54 11.27
N LEU A 124 13.41 -3.37 11.25
CA LEU A 124 13.83 -4.06 10.04
C LEU A 124 12.78 -5.06 9.55
N ALA A 125 12.25 -5.88 10.46
CA ALA A 125 11.21 -6.86 10.15
C ALA A 125 9.96 -6.18 9.60
N SER A 126 9.47 -5.12 10.25
CA SER A 126 8.27 -4.39 9.79
C SER A 126 8.49 -3.69 8.46
N ALA A 127 9.68 -3.11 8.23
CA ALA A 127 10.03 -2.49 6.96
C ALA A 127 10.08 -3.50 5.80
N MET A 128 10.58 -4.70 6.05
CA MET A 128 10.62 -5.78 5.06
C MET A 128 9.25 -6.43 4.85
N CYS A 129 8.40 -6.46 5.87
CA CYS A 129 7.04 -6.97 5.74
C CYS A 129 6.15 -6.09 4.85
N ALA A 130 6.40 -4.79 4.80
CA ALA A 130 5.56 -3.87 4.01
C ALA A 130 5.50 -4.21 2.51
N PRO A 131 6.63 -4.35 1.78
CA PRO A 131 6.59 -4.75 0.38
C PRO A 131 6.07 -6.18 0.19
N ALA A 132 6.37 -7.10 1.11
CA ALA A 132 5.88 -8.47 1.06
C ALA A 132 4.35 -8.51 1.21
N LEU A 133 3.78 -7.81 2.19
CA LEU A 133 2.34 -7.69 2.38
C LEU A 133 1.65 -6.99 1.20
N ASN A 134 2.27 -5.94 0.65
CA ASN A 134 1.75 -5.27 -0.53
C ASN A 134 1.61 -6.24 -1.71
N THR A 135 2.65 -7.01 -1.99
CA THR A 135 2.64 -8.02 -3.07
C THR A 135 1.64 -9.13 -2.77
N LEU A 136 1.61 -9.64 -1.55
CA LEU A 136 0.70 -10.72 -1.14
C LEU A 136 -0.76 -10.30 -1.30
N PHE A 137 -1.14 -9.14 -0.77
CA PHE A 137 -2.52 -8.65 -0.85
C PHE A 137 -2.91 -8.29 -2.28
N PHE A 138 -2.02 -7.67 -3.03
CA PHE A 138 -2.28 -7.30 -4.41
C PHE A 138 -2.48 -8.53 -5.30
N MET A 139 -1.55 -9.47 -5.25
CA MET A 139 -1.63 -10.72 -6.02
C MET A 139 -2.78 -11.62 -5.54
N GLY A 140 -2.98 -11.73 -4.24
CA GLY A 140 -4.08 -12.52 -3.67
C GLY A 140 -5.45 -11.99 -4.11
N TYR A 141 -5.64 -10.67 -4.11
CA TYR A 141 -6.89 -10.08 -4.58
C TYR A 141 -7.10 -10.25 -6.08
N ILE A 142 -6.06 -10.09 -6.90
CA ILE A 142 -6.14 -10.31 -8.35
C ILE A 142 -6.55 -11.75 -8.64
N VAL A 143 -5.88 -12.73 -8.02
CA VAL A 143 -6.21 -14.14 -8.20
C VAL A 143 -7.65 -14.43 -7.78
N LEU A 144 -8.08 -13.90 -6.64
CA LEU A 144 -9.44 -14.08 -6.15
C LEU A 144 -10.48 -13.43 -7.08
N ALA A 145 -10.25 -12.21 -7.51
CA ALA A 145 -11.15 -11.46 -8.39
C ALA A 145 -11.25 -12.11 -9.78
N PHE A 146 -10.13 -12.55 -10.34
CA PHE A 146 -10.11 -13.27 -11.61
C PHE A 146 -10.76 -14.64 -11.52
N TYR A 147 -10.51 -15.36 -10.42
CA TYR A 147 -11.13 -16.67 -10.22
C TYR A 147 -12.65 -16.56 -10.11
N LEU A 148 -13.15 -15.58 -9.35
CA LEU A 148 -14.58 -15.31 -9.26
C LEU A 148 -15.18 -14.84 -10.60
N SER A 149 -14.48 -14.03 -11.36
CA SER A 149 -14.91 -13.57 -12.68
C SER A 149 -14.98 -14.70 -13.69
N LEU A 150 -14.02 -15.63 -13.67
CA LEU A 150 -14.01 -16.81 -14.55
C LEU A 150 -15.15 -17.78 -14.21
N ILE A 151 -15.48 -17.97 -12.93
CA ILE A 151 -16.61 -18.80 -12.51
C ILE A 151 -17.92 -18.20 -13.02
N HIS A 152 -18.10 -16.89 -12.94
CA HIS A 152 -19.29 -16.21 -13.44
C HIS A 152 -19.43 -16.25 -14.97
N ILE A 153 -18.33 -16.35 -15.71
CA ILE A 153 -18.35 -16.47 -17.18
C ILE A 153 -18.59 -17.91 -17.61
N SER A 154 -18.25 -18.90 -16.80
CA SER A 154 -18.36 -20.33 -17.13
C SER A 154 -19.70 -20.94 -16.74
N GLU A 155 -20.63 -20.20 -16.13
CA GLU A 155 -22.03 -20.66 -15.97
C GLU A 155 -22.84 -20.21 -17.19
N PRO A 156 -23.15 -21.13 -18.16
CA PRO A 156 -24.11 -20.84 -19.19
C PRO A 156 -25.50 -20.82 -18.56
N THR A 157 -26.16 -19.68 -18.65
CA THR A 157 -27.61 -19.59 -18.41
C THR A 157 -28.40 -20.49 -19.37
#